data_a0be9addf89a34dc8b7413fe5a9fbae6
#
_entry.id   a0be9addf89a34dc8b7413fe5a9fbae6
#
_cell.length_a   1.000
_cell.length_b   1.000
_cell.length_c   1.000
_cell.angle_alpha   90.00
_cell.angle_beta   90.00
_cell.angle_gamma   90.00
#
_symmetry.space_group_name_H-M   'P 1'
#
loop_
_entity.id
_entity.type
_entity.pdbx_description
1 polymer ?
#
loop_
_entity_poly.entity_id
_entity_poly.type
_entity_poly.pdbx_seq_one_letter_code
_entity_poly.pdbx_strand_id
1 'polypeptide(L)'
;RGIEYRREPVEYLDVMFDGKPLPAMFSKAPGDGPKPCILHFDGLDLMKEIIYAAVADEFRRRGISLLIVDHPGVGGALRLHNITSGPDPERPAAACIDYLETRADVDPNRIGIMALSLGGYYAPRAAAFEKRLKCCVAWGAIFDYGVAAADRLTGKGGEPSVPAYAEHLHWVFGTKTQDELL
;
A
#
# COMPACT_ATOMS: atom_id res chain seq x y z
N ARG A 1 -8.04 19.62 -10.46
CA ARG A 1 -7.21 20.28 -11.51
C ARG A 1 -6.06 19.39 -11.97
N GLY A 2 -5.24 18.76 -11.12
CA GLY A 2 -4.15 17.89 -11.57
C GLY A 2 -4.59 16.69 -12.44
N ILE A 3 -5.80 16.18 -12.26
CA ILE A 3 -6.37 15.08 -13.03
C ILE A 3 -6.64 15.50 -14.49
N GLU A 4 -7.12 16.72 -14.71
CA GLU A 4 -7.48 17.25 -16.03
C GLU A 4 -6.28 17.44 -16.96
N TYR A 5 -5.07 17.56 -16.40
CA TYR A 5 -3.82 17.75 -17.13
C TYR A 5 -3.02 16.46 -17.35
N ARG A 6 -3.55 15.31 -16.94
CA ARG A 6 -2.86 14.03 -17.16
C ARG A 6 -3.00 13.60 -18.60
N ARG A 7 -1.90 13.15 -19.16
CA ARG A 7 -1.86 12.58 -20.52
C ARG A 7 -2.42 11.15 -20.56
N GLU A 8 -2.40 10.47 -19.43
CA GLU A 8 -2.73 9.05 -19.30
C GLU A 8 -3.93 8.85 -18.39
N PRO A 9 -4.89 8.00 -18.78
CA PRO A 9 -6.05 7.73 -17.96
C PRO A 9 -5.65 7.03 -16.65
N VAL A 10 -6.18 7.53 -15.54
CA VAL A 10 -6.11 6.91 -14.24
C VAL A 10 -7.50 6.92 -13.62
N GLU A 11 -7.90 5.80 -13.04
CA GLU A 11 -9.16 5.66 -12.34
C GLU A 11 -8.93 5.93 -10.85
N TYR A 12 -9.74 6.82 -10.26
CA TYR A 12 -9.88 6.96 -8.81
C TYR A 12 -11.03 6.09 -8.36
N LEU A 13 -10.80 5.28 -7.35
CA LEU A 13 -11.79 4.30 -6.87
C LEU A 13 -11.58 4.03 -5.38
N ASP A 14 -12.52 3.35 -4.79
CA ASP A 14 -12.44 2.85 -3.43
C ASP A 14 -12.48 1.32 -3.45
N VAL A 15 -11.54 0.69 -2.74
CA VAL A 15 -11.62 -0.75 -2.45
C VAL A 15 -12.29 -0.91 -1.07
N MET A 16 -13.36 -1.68 -1.01
CA MET A 16 -14.07 -1.88 0.26
C MET A 16 -13.33 -2.88 1.15
N PHE A 17 -13.06 -2.48 2.38
CA PHE A 17 -12.43 -3.30 3.41
C PHE A 17 -13.16 -3.09 4.75
N ASP A 18 -13.68 -4.16 5.32
CA ASP A 18 -14.45 -4.14 6.59
C ASP A 18 -15.56 -3.06 6.61
N GLY A 19 -16.25 -2.88 5.47
CA GLY A 19 -17.33 -1.90 5.32
C GLY A 19 -16.88 -0.45 5.18
N LYS A 20 -15.57 -0.18 5.09
CA LYS A 20 -14.97 1.16 4.90
C LYS A 20 -14.20 1.24 3.58
N PRO A 21 -14.12 2.41 2.95
CA PRO A 21 -13.38 2.58 1.71
C PRO A 21 -11.88 2.73 1.95
N LEU A 22 -11.08 2.01 1.19
CA LEU A 22 -9.65 2.26 0.99
C LEU A 22 -9.49 3.03 -0.32
N PRO A 23 -9.17 4.34 -0.27
CA PRO A 23 -8.99 5.13 -1.49
C PRO A 23 -7.83 4.58 -2.33
N ALA A 24 -8.08 4.43 -3.63
CA ALA A 24 -7.11 3.83 -4.53
C ALA A 24 -7.03 4.55 -5.87
N MET A 25 -5.96 4.29 -6.60
CA MET A 25 -5.75 4.70 -7.98
C MET A 25 -5.40 3.48 -8.82
N PHE A 26 -6.13 3.27 -9.93
CA PHE A 26 -5.81 2.24 -10.89
C PHE A 26 -5.24 2.85 -12.17
N SER A 27 -4.01 2.47 -12.49
CA SER A 27 -3.31 2.83 -13.73
C SER A 27 -3.28 1.62 -14.65
N LYS A 28 -4.10 1.64 -15.70
CA LYS A 28 -4.19 0.55 -16.67
C LYS A 28 -2.98 0.52 -17.60
N ALA A 29 -2.43 -0.66 -17.82
CA ALA A 29 -1.43 -0.87 -18.84
C ALA A 29 -2.03 -0.76 -20.26
N PRO A 30 -1.28 -0.28 -21.25
CA PRO A 30 -1.76 -0.13 -22.62
C PRO A 30 -1.98 -1.48 -23.32
N GLY A 31 -2.76 -1.45 -24.41
CA GLY A 31 -3.07 -2.59 -25.27
C GLY A 31 -4.30 -3.39 -24.81
N ASP A 32 -4.71 -4.33 -25.64
CA ASP A 32 -5.92 -5.11 -25.48
C ASP A 32 -5.74 -6.29 -24.51
N GLY A 33 -6.86 -6.78 -24.00
CA GLY A 33 -6.96 -7.96 -23.14
C GLY A 33 -6.46 -7.74 -21.71
N PRO A 34 -6.61 -8.78 -20.85
CA PRO A 34 -6.21 -8.73 -19.47
C PRO A 34 -4.69 -8.58 -19.28
N LYS A 35 -4.28 -7.70 -18.36
CA LYS A 35 -2.87 -7.37 -18.08
C LYS A 35 -2.45 -7.90 -16.71
N PRO A 36 -1.16 -8.21 -16.54
CA PRO A 36 -0.62 -8.38 -15.20
C PRO A 36 -0.83 -7.11 -14.38
N CYS A 37 -1.02 -7.27 -13.08
CA CYS A 37 -1.24 -6.14 -12.18
C CYS A 37 -0.38 -6.25 -10.94
N ILE A 38 0.17 -5.12 -10.48
CA ILE A 38 0.80 -5.00 -9.17
C ILE A 38 -0.12 -4.23 -8.24
N LEU A 39 -0.45 -4.84 -7.10
CA LEU A 39 -0.97 -4.16 -5.93
C LEU A 39 0.18 -3.44 -5.24
N HIS A 40 0.06 -2.13 -5.01
CA HIS A 40 1.07 -1.34 -4.33
C HIS A 40 0.56 -0.80 -3.00
N PHE A 41 1.27 -1.12 -1.90
CA PHE A 41 1.09 -0.52 -0.59
C PHE A 41 2.19 0.49 -0.29
N ASP A 42 1.81 1.56 0.39
CA ASP A 42 2.70 2.68 0.64
C ASP A 42 3.53 2.52 1.93
N GLY A 43 4.45 3.43 2.13
CA GLY A 43 5.16 3.61 3.39
C GLY A 43 4.33 4.38 4.42
N LEU A 44 4.89 4.53 5.63
CA LEU A 44 4.25 5.09 6.81
C LEU A 44 3.60 6.48 6.58
N ASP A 45 4.24 7.33 5.80
CA ASP A 45 3.92 8.76 5.61
C ASP A 45 3.62 9.13 4.16
N LEU A 46 3.42 8.15 3.30
CA LEU A 46 3.14 8.34 1.89
C LEU A 46 1.62 8.35 1.59
N MET A 47 1.30 8.55 0.34
CA MET A 47 -0.04 8.45 -0.22
C MET A 47 0.03 8.04 -1.70
N LYS A 48 -1.04 7.43 -2.18
CA LYS A 48 -1.15 6.86 -3.54
C LYS A 48 -0.75 7.83 -4.66
N GLU A 49 -1.00 9.13 -4.50
CA GLU A 49 -0.67 10.12 -5.54
C GLU A 49 0.84 10.27 -5.71
N ILE A 50 1.61 10.19 -4.64
CA ILE A 50 3.08 10.30 -4.69
C ILE A 50 3.65 9.07 -5.40
N ILE A 51 3.18 7.89 -5.05
CA ILE A 51 3.61 6.65 -5.70
C ILE A 51 3.19 6.62 -7.18
N TYR A 52 1.96 7.03 -7.47
CA TYR A 52 1.52 7.15 -8.87
C TYR A 52 2.49 8.02 -9.68
N ALA A 53 2.85 9.18 -9.17
CA ALA A 53 3.76 10.09 -9.86
C ALA A 53 5.17 9.52 -10.03
N ALA A 54 5.62 8.70 -9.07
CA ALA A 54 6.97 8.13 -9.08
C ALA A 54 7.13 6.91 -9.99
N VAL A 55 6.15 6.02 -10.05
CA VAL A 55 6.37 4.69 -10.67
C VAL A 55 5.36 4.29 -11.76
N ALA A 56 4.19 4.93 -11.86
CA ALA A 56 3.11 4.44 -12.72
C ALA A 56 3.51 4.34 -14.20
N ASP A 57 4.25 5.31 -14.73
CA ASP A 57 4.72 5.30 -16.11
C ASP A 57 5.67 4.13 -16.40
N GLU A 58 6.52 3.77 -15.44
CA GLU A 58 7.46 2.67 -15.59
C GLU A 58 6.75 1.31 -15.65
N PHE A 59 5.69 1.12 -14.86
CA PHE A 59 4.85 -0.07 -14.93
C PHE A 59 4.09 -0.13 -16.26
N ARG A 60 3.48 0.98 -16.67
CA ARG A 60 2.74 1.07 -17.93
C ARG A 60 3.58 0.74 -19.14
N ARG A 61 4.81 1.28 -19.23
CA ARG A 61 5.76 1.00 -20.33
C ARG A 61 6.12 -0.48 -20.41
N ARG A 62 6.05 -1.21 -19.30
CA ARG A 62 6.30 -2.65 -19.23
C ARG A 62 5.05 -3.50 -19.43
N GLY A 63 3.90 -2.88 -19.73
CA GLY A 63 2.65 -3.59 -19.94
C GLY A 63 2.03 -4.13 -18.63
N ILE A 64 2.33 -3.53 -17.48
CA ILE A 64 1.85 -3.93 -16.16
C ILE A 64 0.90 -2.86 -15.64
N SER A 65 -0.31 -3.24 -15.27
CA SER A 65 -1.26 -2.39 -14.57
C SER A 65 -0.86 -2.24 -13.10
N LEU A 66 -1.29 -1.14 -12.48
CA LEU A 66 -0.92 -0.82 -11.10
C LEU A 66 -2.16 -0.39 -10.33
N LEU A 67 -2.46 -1.07 -9.23
CA LEU A 67 -3.41 -0.64 -8.22
C LEU A 67 -2.64 -0.10 -7.03
N ILE A 68 -2.69 1.21 -6.81
CA ILE A 68 -2.05 1.88 -5.68
C ILE A 68 -3.13 2.20 -4.66
N VAL A 69 -2.95 1.74 -3.42
CA VAL A 69 -3.98 1.84 -2.38
C VAL A 69 -3.44 2.58 -1.17
N ASP A 70 -4.17 3.58 -0.72
CA ASP A 70 -4.01 4.08 0.64
C ASP A 70 -4.53 2.98 1.59
N HIS A 71 -3.66 2.07 2.00
CA HIS A 71 -4.01 0.97 2.89
C HIS A 71 -4.28 1.47 4.32
N PRO A 72 -4.82 0.64 5.24
CA PRO A 72 -5.00 1.04 6.64
C PRO A 72 -3.74 1.67 7.23
N GLY A 73 -3.90 2.83 7.87
CA GLY A 73 -2.81 3.60 8.50
C GLY A 73 -2.14 4.65 7.62
N VAL A 74 -2.48 4.77 6.32
CA VAL A 74 -1.85 5.77 5.44
C VAL A 74 -2.85 6.56 4.61
N GLY A 75 -2.39 7.63 4.00
CA GLY A 75 -3.10 8.41 3.00
C GLY A 75 -4.52 8.79 3.40
N GLY A 76 -5.44 8.64 2.47
CA GLY A 76 -6.87 8.92 2.68
C GLY A 76 -7.56 7.93 3.61
N ALA A 77 -7.12 6.66 3.66
CA ALA A 77 -7.68 5.68 4.58
C ALA A 77 -7.56 6.15 6.04
N LEU A 78 -6.39 6.62 6.43
CA LEU A 78 -6.17 7.16 7.77
C LEU A 78 -6.83 8.55 7.95
N ARG A 79 -6.55 9.49 7.02
CA ARG A 79 -6.87 10.90 7.19
C ARG A 79 -8.34 11.24 7.00
N LEU A 80 -9.02 10.53 6.12
CA LEU A 80 -10.42 10.81 5.77
C LEU A 80 -11.40 9.81 6.39
N HIS A 81 -10.95 8.57 6.62
CA HIS A 81 -11.81 7.49 7.05
C HIS A 81 -11.45 6.91 8.42
N ASN A 82 -10.38 7.43 9.08
CA ASN A 82 -9.89 6.94 10.39
C ASN A 82 -9.70 5.42 10.41
N ILE A 83 -9.13 4.87 9.33
CA ILE A 83 -8.78 3.46 9.25
C ILE A 83 -7.32 3.34 9.65
N THR A 84 -7.08 2.85 10.85
CA THR A 84 -5.74 2.64 11.40
C THR A 84 -5.13 1.34 10.92
N SER A 85 -3.81 1.25 10.95
CA SER A 85 -3.09 0.03 10.63
C SER A 85 -3.32 -1.06 11.69
N GLY A 86 -3.22 -2.31 11.26
CA GLY A 86 -3.33 -3.48 12.13
C GLY A 86 -2.20 -4.48 11.86
N PRO A 87 -2.14 -5.57 12.66
CA PRO A 87 -1.08 -6.56 12.57
C PRO A 87 -1.24 -7.53 11.39
N ASP A 88 -2.34 -7.46 10.66
CA ASP A 88 -2.77 -8.41 9.63
C ASP A 88 -2.92 -7.76 8.24
N PRO A 89 -1.84 -7.22 7.63
CA PRO A 89 -1.89 -6.56 6.33
C PRO A 89 -2.32 -7.49 5.18
N GLU A 90 -2.33 -8.78 5.38
CA GLU A 90 -2.90 -9.76 4.46
C GLU A 90 -4.40 -9.56 4.22
N ARG A 91 -5.17 -9.07 5.21
CA ARG A 91 -6.62 -8.85 5.06
C ARG A 91 -6.96 -7.73 4.07
N PRO A 92 -6.42 -6.51 4.21
CA PRO A 92 -6.62 -5.48 3.19
C PRO A 92 -6.01 -5.86 1.84
N ALA A 93 -4.91 -6.64 1.80
CA ALA A 93 -4.38 -7.14 0.55
C ALA A 93 -5.35 -8.11 -0.14
N ALA A 94 -5.96 -9.05 0.60
CA ALA A 94 -6.98 -9.95 0.08
C ALA A 94 -8.18 -9.17 -0.51
N ALA A 95 -8.69 -8.16 0.19
CA ALA A 95 -9.76 -7.29 -0.32
C ALA A 95 -9.39 -6.59 -1.64
N CYS A 96 -8.14 -6.14 -1.77
CA CYS A 96 -7.64 -5.55 -3.00
C CYS A 96 -7.55 -6.58 -4.13
N ILE A 97 -7.18 -7.82 -3.84
CA ILE A 97 -7.11 -8.90 -4.83
C ILE A 97 -8.53 -9.32 -5.25
N ASP A 98 -9.47 -9.43 -4.31
CA ASP A 98 -10.88 -9.67 -4.61
C ASP A 98 -11.41 -8.63 -5.59
N TYR A 99 -11.11 -7.35 -5.37
CA TYR A 99 -11.45 -6.28 -6.29
C TYR A 99 -10.78 -6.47 -7.68
N LEU A 100 -9.48 -6.78 -7.72
CA LEU A 100 -8.75 -6.96 -8.97
C LEU A 100 -9.30 -8.14 -9.79
N GLU A 101 -9.76 -9.21 -9.14
CA GLU A 101 -10.38 -10.36 -9.80
C GLU A 101 -11.73 -10.05 -10.44
N THR A 102 -12.42 -8.98 -10.01
CA THR A 102 -13.66 -8.52 -10.67
C THR A 102 -13.41 -7.78 -11.98
N ARG A 103 -12.16 -7.38 -12.25
CA ARG A 103 -11.82 -6.56 -13.41
C ARG A 103 -11.53 -7.41 -14.64
N ALA A 104 -12.25 -7.16 -15.73
CA ALA A 104 -12.03 -7.85 -17.01
C ALA A 104 -10.67 -7.49 -17.68
N ASP A 105 -10.05 -6.38 -17.26
CA ASP A 105 -8.77 -5.91 -17.81
C ASP A 105 -7.55 -6.31 -16.97
N VAL A 106 -7.73 -7.13 -15.92
CA VAL A 106 -6.68 -7.71 -15.08
C VAL A 106 -6.65 -9.23 -15.27
N ASP A 107 -5.45 -9.78 -15.43
CA ASP A 107 -5.25 -11.23 -15.44
C ASP A 107 -5.10 -11.73 -13.99
N PRO A 108 -6.06 -12.47 -13.44
CA PRO A 108 -6.03 -12.93 -12.06
C PRO A 108 -4.89 -13.90 -11.76
N ASN A 109 -4.32 -14.51 -12.79
CA ASN A 109 -3.15 -15.40 -12.65
C ASN A 109 -1.82 -14.65 -12.65
N ARG A 110 -1.83 -13.34 -12.82
CA ARG A 110 -0.62 -12.50 -12.87
C ARG A 110 -0.75 -11.25 -11.99
N ILE A 111 -1.20 -11.46 -10.75
CA ILE A 111 -1.26 -10.41 -9.71
C ILE A 111 -0.05 -10.58 -8.79
N GLY A 112 0.68 -9.50 -8.57
CA GLY A 112 1.77 -9.42 -7.60
C GLY A 112 1.54 -8.30 -6.59
N ILE A 113 2.39 -8.24 -5.56
CA ILE A 113 2.41 -7.14 -4.59
C ILE A 113 3.78 -6.50 -4.57
N MET A 114 3.80 -5.18 -4.47
CA MET A 114 4.99 -4.38 -4.20
C MET A 114 4.68 -3.37 -3.11
N ALA A 115 5.62 -3.13 -2.21
CA ALA A 115 5.42 -2.12 -1.20
C ALA A 115 6.73 -1.51 -0.72
N LEU A 116 6.65 -0.29 -0.20
CA LEU A 116 7.79 0.55 0.16
C LEU A 116 7.83 0.81 1.66
N SER A 117 9.01 0.79 2.27
CA SER A 117 9.26 1.19 3.66
C SER A 117 8.43 0.35 4.65
N LEU A 118 7.49 0.91 5.43
CA LEU A 118 6.56 0.14 6.26
C LEU A 118 5.81 -0.92 5.44
N GLY A 119 5.39 -0.57 4.23
CA GLY A 119 4.84 -1.54 3.29
C GLY A 119 5.81 -2.66 2.93
N GLY A 120 7.12 -2.42 3.01
CA GLY A 120 8.15 -3.46 2.84
C GLY A 120 8.10 -4.56 3.91
N TYR A 121 7.46 -4.31 5.06
CA TYR A 121 7.04 -5.33 6.01
C TYR A 121 5.70 -5.96 5.59
N TYR A 122 4.74 -5.16 5.12
CA TYR A 122 3.40 -5.63 4.79
C TYR A 122 3.35 -6.55 3.57
N ALA A 123 4.12 -6.25 2.53
CA ALA A 123 4.09 -7.04 1.30
C ALA A 123 4.54 -8.50 1.49
N PRO A 124 5.68 -8.79 2.13
CA PRO A 124 6.08 -10.16 2.40
C PRO A 124 5.08 -10.92 3.29
N ARG A 125 4.55 -10.25 4.31
CA ARG A 125 3.55 -10.85 5.18
C ARG A 125 2.27 -11.15 4.38
N ALA A 126 1.75 -10.19 3.61
CA ALA A 126 0.60 -10.43 2.75
C ALA A 126 0.84 -11.61 1.80
N ALA A 127 1.99 -11.66 1.13
CA ALA A 127 2.34 -12.76 0.21
C ALA A 127 2.50 -14.11 0.90
N ALA A 128 2.83 -14.14 2.20
CA ALA A 128 2.90 -15.37 2.96
C ALA A 128 1.52 -16.01 3.20
N PHE A 129 0.47 -15.20 3.34
CA PHE A 129 -0.90 -15.64 3.63
C PHE A 129 -1.80 -15.64 2.39
N GLU A 130 -1.66 -14.67 1.49
CA GLU A 130 -2.48 -14.53 0.28
C GLU A 130 -1.85 -15.29 -0.91
N LYS A 131 -2.34 -16.50 -1.14
CA LYS A 131 -1.76 -17.43 -2.13
C LYS A 131 -2.05 -17.12 -3.59
N ARG A 132 -2.94 -16.18 -3.86
CA ARG A 132 -3.21 -15.68 -5.22
C ARG A 132 -2.10 -14.77 -5.74
N LEU A 133 -1.29 -14.18 -4.86
CA LEU A 133 -0.11 -13.40 -5.23
C LEU A 133 0.96 -14.27 -5.90
N LYS A 134 1.46 -13.85 -7.06
CA LYS A 134 2.45 -14.58 -7.87
C LYS A 134 3.87 -14.05 -7.69
N CYS A 135 4.02 -12.83 -7.21
CA CYS A 135 5.32 -12.25 -6.86
C CYS A 135 5.16 -11.21 -5.74
N CYS A 136 6.26 -10.98 -5.04
CA CYS A 136 6.35 -9.98 -3.99
C CYS A 136 7.64 -9.19 -4.14
N VAL A 137 7.53 -7.86 -4.09
CA VAL A 137 8.68 -6.94 -4.07
C VAL A 137 8.62 -6.12 -2.80
N ALA A 138 9.53 -6.38 -1.87
CA ALA A 138 9.68 -5.63 -0.63
C ALA A 138 10.77 -4.55 -0.84
N TRP A 139 10.36 -3.34 -1.14
CA TRP A 139 11.28 -2.22 -1.30
C TRP A 139 11.57 -1.56 0.05
N GLY A 140 12.78 -1.75 0.56
CA GLY A 140 13.14 -1.41 1.94
C GLY A 140 12.58 -2.45 2.90
N ALA A 141 12.88 -3.73 2.64
CA ALA A 141 12.40 -4.86 3.43
C ALA A 141 12.71 -4.71 4.92
N ILE A 142 11.68 -4.76 5.74
CA ILE A 142 11.76 -4.80 7.19
C ILE A 142 11.31 -6.20 7.62
N PHE A 143 12.19 -6.95 8.26
CA PHE A 143 11.88 -8.29 8.72
C PHE A 143 10.98 -8.29 9.97
N ASP A 144 11.32 -7.43 10.92
CA ASP A 144 10.58 -7.26 12.17
C ASP A 144 10.34 -5.76 12.39
N TYR A 145 9.08 -5.35 12.23
CA TYR A 145 8.73 -3.94 12.38
C TYR A 145 8.72 -3.50 13.85
N GLY A 146 8.38 -4.39 14.79
CA GLY A 146 8.40 -4.08 16.22
C GLY A 146 9.81 -3.72 16.68
N VAL A 147 10.80 -4.52 16.32
CA VAL A 147 12.22 -4.23 16.60
C VAL A 147 12.65 -2.91 15.95
N ALA A 148 12.34 -2.71 14.69
CA ALA A 148 12.72 -1.49 13.97
C ALA A 148 12.07 -0.22 14.55
N ALA A 149 10.82 -0.31 14.99
CA ALA A 149 10.12 0.79 15.65
C ALA A 149 10.70 1.07 17.04
N ALA A 150 10.93 0.02 17.85
CA ALA A 150 11.52 0.14 19.16
C ALA A 150 12.93 0.77 19.13
N ASP A 151 13.77 0.35 18.20
CA ASP A 151 15.12 0.92 18.02
C ASP A 151 15.07 2.41 17.67
N ARG A 152 14.12 2.83 16.82
CA ARG A 152 13.93 4.25 16.49
C ARG A 152 13.36 5.06 17.66
N LEU A 153 12.40 4.51 18.39
CA LEU A 153 11.80 5.17 19.56
C LEU A 153 12.83 5.37 20.70
N THR A 154 13.81 4.46 20.80
CA THR A 154 14.88 4.52 21.81
C THR A 154 16.15 5.22 21.34
N GLY A 155 16.18 5.72 20.09
CA GLY A 155 17.34 6.38 19.49
C GLY A 155 18.44 5.44 19.01
N LYS A 156 18.29 4.12 19.14
CA LYS A 156 19.27 3.14 18.65
C LYS A 156 19.30 3.05 17.12
N GLY A 157 18.17 3.28 16.49
CA GLY A 157 18.01 3.24 15.02
C GLY A 157 18.38 4.54 14.30
N GLY A 158 18.99 5.52 15.00
CA GLY A 158 19.25 6.86 14.48
C GLY A 158 18.05 7.79 14.59
N GLU A 159 18.21 9.03 14.11
CA GLU A 159 17.12 10.01 14.12
C GLU A 159 15.95 9.57 13.25
N PRO A 160 14.72 9.67 13.74
CA PRO A 160 13.54 9.38 12.94
C PRO A 160 13.44 10.31 11.74
N SER A 161 13.08 9.77 10.58
CA SER A 161 12.85 10.55 9.35
C SER A 161 11.58 11.40 9.38
N VAL A 162 10.69 11.13 10.32
CA VAL A 162 9.39 11.80 10.48
C VAL A 162 9.39 12.59 11.78
N PRO A 163 9.10 13.91 11.74
CA PRO A 163 8.90 14.70 12.95
C PRO A 163 7.83 14.08 13.85
N ALA A 164 8.00 14.17 15.18
CA ALA A 164 7.05 13.59 16.14
C ALA A 164 6.74 12.10 15.86
N TYR A 165 7.79 11.31 15.64
CA TYR A 165 7.68 9.93 15.17
C TYR A 165 6.80 9.05 16.07
N ALA A 166 6.91 9.18 17.38
CA ALA A 166 6.11 8.41 18.32
C ALA A 166 4.61 8.74 18.20
N GLU A 167 4.26 10.03 18.17
CA GLU A 167 2.88 10.49 18.01
C GLU A 167 2.31 10.06 16.65
N HIS A 168 3.14 10.09 15.60
CA HIS A 168 2.75 9.63 14.29
C HIS A 168 2.44 8.13 14.28
N LEU A 169 3.27 7.31 14.93
CA LEU A 169 3.01 5.88 15.07
C LEU A 169 1.71 5.62 15.85
N HIS A 170 1.49 6.32 16.96
CA HIS A 170 0.24 6.21 17.72
C HIS A 170 -0.99 6.53 16.86
N TRP A 171 -0.89 7.54 16.02
CA TRP A 171 -1.98 7.87 15.10
C TRP A 171 -2.19 6.80 14.02
N VAL A 172 -1.11 6.31 13.41
CA VAL A 172 -1.16 5.29 12.35
C VAL A 172 -1.75 3.97 12.87
N PHE A 173 -1.32 3.53 14.06
CA PHE A 173 -1.75 2.25 14.64
C PHE A 173 -2.97 2.37 15.58
N GLY A 174 -3.45 3.57 15.83
CA GLY A 174 -4.60 3.81 16.72
C GLY A 174 -4.32 3.50 18.19
N THR A 175 -3.06 3.52 18.61
CA THR A 175 -2.60 3.25 19.98
C THR A 175 -2.46 4.52 20.79
N LYS A 176 -2.43 4.41 22.12
CA LYS A 176 -2.28 5.54 23.05
C LYS A 176 -1.02 5.48 23.89
N THR A 177 -0.48 4.29 24.05
CA THR A 177 0.70 4.04 24.89
C THR A 177 1.77 3.29 24.11
N GLN A 178 3.01 3.40 24.55
CA GLN A 178 4.12 2.68 23.94
C GLN A 178 3.96 1.16 24.06
N ASP A 179 3.39 0.68 25.16
CA ASP A 179 3.13 -0.75 25.38
C ASP A 179 2.08 -1.32 24.42
N GLU A 180 1.11 -0.49 23.96
CA GLU A 180 0.15 -0.88 22.94
C GLU A 180 0.75 -0.89 21.54
N LEU A 181 1.84 -0.15 21.33
CA LEU A 181 2.50 -0.01 20.04
C LEU A 181 3.51 -1.12 19.78
N LEU A 182 4.15 -1.65 20.82
CA LEU A 182 5.19 -2.69 20.78
C LEU A 182 4.62 -4.07 21.09
#